data_235cb5761c8579ac60e339d3442738be
#
_entry.id   235cb5761c8579ac60e339d3442738be
#
_cell.length_a   1.000
_cell.length_b   1.000
_cell.length_c   1.000
_cell.angle_alpha   90.00
_cell.angle_beta   90.00
_cell.angle_gamma   90.00
#
_symmetry.space_group_name_H-M   'P 1'
#
loop_
_entity.id
_entity.type
_entity.pdbx_description
1 polymer ?
#
loop_
_entity_poly.entity_id
_entity_poly.type
_entity_poly.pdbx_seq_one_letter_code
_entity_poly.pdbx_strand_id
1 'polypeptide(L)'
;GIRDVAPSRGLGDVYKRHLKTSRRIASVWVVISMFVAIFIGIIGSAMTKAGALALFENSAQSETLIVRTAVLLSNHGVLSVIMAGLILAGILASTMSTSDSQLLAASSCVSQNLFCDCMGLKLSKKSSMLMARLTVVVIAIIGVFLARNPNSSVFRIVSFAWAGFGATFGAVMLFSLFWKRTNRNGALAGMIVGGVMVFIWKYLIAPLGGLFGIYELLPAFLCSAAAIVVVSLLTAPPSQEIVDEFESV
;
A
#
# COMPACT_ATOMS: atom_id res chain seq x y z
N GLY A 1 -6.87 -28.79 -14.99
CA GLY A 1 -5.99 -29.84 -14.61
C GLY A 1 -4.56 -29.45 -14.92
N ILE A 2 -3.83 -28.93 -13.95
CA ILE A 2 -2.37 -28.75 -14.05
C ILE A 2 -1.79 -30.11 -13.67
N ARG A 3 -1.52 -30.94 -14.65
CA ARG A 3 -0.67 -32.12 -14.53
C ARG A 3 0.66 -31.74 -15.13
N ASP A 4 1.66 -31.66 -14.30
CA ASP A 4 3.01 -32.19 -14.45
C ASP A 4 3.95 -31.53 -13.44
N VAL A 5 4.16 -32.24 -12.36
CA VAL A 5 4.96 -31.81 -11.21
C VAL A 5 6.49 -32.00 -11.45
N ALA A 6 6.89 -32.68 -12.50
CA ALA A 6 8.29 -32.91 -12.79
C ALA A 6 9.08 -31.69 -13.34
N PRO A 7 8.47 -30.80 -14.14
CA PRO A 7 9.12 -29.54 -14.53
C PRO A 7 9.16 -28.48 -13.42
N SER A 8 8.34 -28.64 -12.36
CA SER A 8 8.20 -27.63 -11.31
C SER A 8 9.42 -27.48 -10.40
N ARG A 9 10.26 -28.51 -10.26
CA ARG A 9 11.51 -28.39 -9.47
C ARG A 9 12.51 -27.43 -10.11
N GLY A 10 12.68 -27.49 -11.43
CA GLY A 10 13.56 -26.55 -12.14
C GLY A 10 13.03 -25.11 -12.13
N LEU A 11 11.71 -24.93 -12.27
CA LEU A 11 11.05 -23.63 -12.17
C LEU A 11 11.15 -23.06 -10.74
N GLY A 12 10.97 -23.88 -9.73
CA GLY A 12 11.11 -23.48 -8.33
C GLY A 12 12.51 -22.92 -8.01
N ASP A 13 13.56 -23.58 -8.49
CA ASP A 13 14.93 -23.11 -8.30
C ASP A 13 15.23 -21.82 -9.10
N VAL A 14 14.70 -21.68 -10.31
CA VAL A 14 14.77 -20.46 -11.11
C VAL A 14 14.06 -19.32 -10.38
N TYR A 15 12.85 -19.54 -9.84
CA TYR A 15 12.13 -18.54 -9.07
C TYR A 15 12.89 -18.15 -7.79
N LYS A 16 13.44 -19.09 -7.03
CA LYS A 16 14.24 -18.80 -5.83
C LYS A 16 15.46 -17.93 -6.14
N ARG A 17 16.14 -18.21 -7.25
CA ARG A 17 17.30 -17.43 -7.72
C ARG A 17 16.92 -16.03 -8.16
N HIS A 18 15.83 -15.88 -8.92
CA HIS A 18 15.32 -14.58 -9.35
C HIS A 18 14.83 -13.75 -8.17
N LEU A 19 14.15 -14.34 -7.19
CA LEU A 19 13.70 -13.65 -5.98
C LEU A 19 14.88 -13.08 -5.17
N LYS A 20 15.98 -13.82 -5.03
CA LYS A 20 17.19 -13.31 -4.35
C LYS A 20 17.77 -12.08 -5.06
N THR A 21 17.87 -12.14 -6.39
CA THR A 21 18.39 -11.02 -7.18
C THR A 21 17.44 -9.84 -7.15
N SER A 22 16.15 -10.06 -7.35
CA SER A 22 15.12 -9.01 -7.30
C SER A 22 15.09 -8.32 -5.93
N ARG A 23 15.17 -9.09 -4.84
CA ARG A 23 15.24 -8.53 -3.49
C ARG A 23 16.45 -7.62 -3.29
N ARG A 24 17.64 -8.04 -3.76
CA ARG A 24 18.85 -7.23 -3.65
C ARG A 24 18.73 -5.92 -4.43
N ILE A 25 18.29 -6.01 -5.68
CA ILE A 25 18.08 -4.83 -6.54
C ILE A 25 17.05 -3.90 -5.90
N ALA A 26 15.90 -4.44 -5.48
CA ALA A 26 14.85 -3.65 -4.84
C ALA A 26 15.34 -2.97 -3.55
N SER A 27 16.10 -3.67 -2.69
CA SER A 27 16.64 -3.09 -1.45
C SER A 27 17.59 -1.93 -1.73
N VAL A 28 18.52 -2.10 -2.70
CA VAL A 28 19.44 -1.02 -3.09
C VAL A 28 18.67 0.16 -3.68
N TRP A 29 17.69 -0.11 -4.56
CA TRP A 29 16.86 0.93 -5.15
C TRP A 29 16.06 1.72 -4.11
N VAL A 30 15.45 1.03 -3.14
CA VAL A 30 14.70 1.69 -2.06
C VAL A 30 15.61 2.58 -1.23
N VAL A 31 16.81 2.13 -0.87
CA VAL A 31 17.77 2.94 -0.11
C VAL A 31 18.16 4.21 -0.88
N ILE A 32 18.49 4.08 -2.17
CA ILE A 32 18.84 5.22 -3.03
C ILE A 32 17.65 6.19 -3.14
N SER A 33 16.45 5.68 -3.41
CA SER A 33 15.24 6.49 -3.56
C SER A 33 14.89 7.24 -2.27
N MET A 34 14.99 6.57 -1.12
CA MET A 34 14.75 7.20 0.19
C MET A 34 15.79 8.27 0.50
N PHE A 35 17.06 8.00 0.20
CA PHE A 35 18.12 9.00 0.36
C PHE A 35 17.85 10.25 -0.47
N VAL A 36 17.51 10.08 -1.75
CA VAL A 36 17.19 11.22 -2.65
C VAL A 36 15.98 11.98 -2.14
N ALA A 37 14.91 11.27 -1.71
CA ALA A 37 13.71 11.91 -1.20
C ALA A 37 13.98 12.76 0.07
N ILE A 38 14.76 12.22 1.02
CA ILE A 38 15.16 12.94 2.23
C ILE A 38 16.01 14.16 1.87
N PHE A 39 16.94 14.00 0.95
CA PHE A 39 17.83 15.09 0.51
C PHE A 39 17.05 16.22 -0.15
N ILE A 40 16.07 15.92 -0.99
CA ILE A 40 15.14 16.90 -1.57
C ILE A 40 14.41 17.67 -0.45
N GLY A 41 13.93 16.97 0.57
CA GLY A 41 13.27 17.61 1.72
C GLY A 41 14.17 18.54 2.51
N ILE A 42 15.44 18.15 2.73
CA ILE A 42 16.44 18.98 3.42
C ILE A 42 16.75 20.25 2.61
N ILE A 43 17.00 20.11 1.29
CA ILE A 43 17.25 21.24 0.40
C ILE A 43 16.03 22.17 0.38
N GLY A 44 14.82 21.62 0.25
CA GLY A 44 13.59 22.39 0.26
C GLY A 44 13.40 23.19 1.54
N SER A 45 13.70 22.61 2.69
CA SER A 45 13.68 23.29 3.98
C SER A 45 14.72 24.43 4.03
N ALA A 46 15.92 24.20 3.51
CA ALA A 46 16.96 25.23 3.43
C ALA A 46 16.55 26.38 2.51
N MET A 47 15.98 26.09 1.33
CA MET A 47 15.46 27.09 0.38
C MET A 47 14.34 27.94 0.99
N THR A 48 13.46 27.34 1.76
CA THR A 48 12.38 28.04 2.47
C THR A 48 12.96 28.95 3.55
N LYS A 49 13.95 28.51 4.32
CA LYS A 49 14.63 29.33 5.33
C LYS A 49 15.42 30.48 4.71
N ALA A 50 15.98 30.26 3.53
CA ALA A 50 16.70 31.28 2.77
C ALA A 50 15.78 32.31 2.07
N GLY A 51 14.46 32.14 2.15
CA GLY A 51 13.48 33.00 1.48
C GLY A 51 13.33 32.78 -0.02
N ALA A 52 13.97 31.74 -0.59
CA ALA A 52 13.86 31.41 -2.01
C ALA A 52 12.50 30.77 -2.35
N LEU A 53 11.88 30.12 -1.40
CA LEU A 53 10.52 29.55 -1.49
C LEU A 53 9.65 30.14 -0.38
N ALA A 54 8.37 30.38 -0.68
CA ALA A 54 7.39 30.78 0.32
C ALA A 54 7.24 29.71 1.41
N LEU A 55 7.01 30.13 2.64
CA LEU A 55 6.73 29.25 3.77
C LEU A 55 5.54 28.37 3.47
N PHE A 56 5.64 27.12 3.88
CA PHE A 56 4.53 26.16 3.80
C PHE A 56 3.71 26.25 5.09
N GLU A 57 2.43 26.59 4.96
CA GLU A 57 1.53 26.76 6.12
C GLU A 57 1.00 25.43 6.66
N ASN A 58 0.94 24.42 5.81
CA ASN A 58 0.42 23.11 6.16
C ASN A 58 1.12 21.95 5.42
N SER A 59 0.85 20.73 5.87
CA SER A 59 1.41 19.51 5.30
C SER A 59 1.06 19.32 3.82
N ALA A 60 -0.14 19.70 3.38
CA ALA A 60 -0.56 19.57 1.99
C ALA A 60 0.23 20.50 1.08
N GLN A 61 0.55 21.70 1.54
CA GLN A 61 1.41 22.62 0.78
C GLN A 61 2.85 22.11 0.69
N SER A 62 3.38 21.48 1.73
CA SER A 62 4.75 20.94 1.71
C SER A 62 4.91 19.81 0.68
N GLU A 63 3.84 19.08 0.35
CA GLU A 63 3.83 18.08 -0.71
C GLU A 63 4.03 18.68 -2.11
N THR A 64 3.81 19.98 -2.29
CA THR A 64 4.06 20.70 -3.55
C THR A 64 5.51 21.17 -3.72
N LEU A 65 6.41 20.83 -2.80
CA LEU A 65 7.80 21.30 -2.79
C LEU A 65 8.49 21.12 -4.15
N ILE A 66 8.44 19.93 -4.74
CA ILE A 66 9.09 19.63 -6.01
C ILE A 66 8.50 20.48 -7.14
N VAL A 67 7.19 20.67 -7.16
CA VAL A 67 6.51 21.51 -8.17
C VAL A 67 6.95 22.96 -8.04
N ARG A 68 6.97 23.50 -6.82
CA ARG A 68 7.42 24.87 -6.56
C ARG A 68 8.90 25.08 -6.91
N THR A 69 9.74 24.09 -6.61
CA THR A 69 11.16 24.10 -6.99
C THR A 69 11.34 24.06 -8.51
N ALA A 70 10.55 23.24 -9.22
CA ALA A 70 10.57 23.21 -10.68
C ALA A 70 10.15 24.55 -11.29
N VAL A 71 9.09 25.19 -10.75
CA VAL A 71 8.66 26.52 -11.17
C VAL A 71 9.75 27.55 -10.91
N LEU A 72 10.41 27.53 -9.74
CA LEU A 72 11.53 28.44 -9.45
C LEU A 72 12.68 28.22 -10.44
N LEU A 73 13.01 26.96 -10.74
CA LEU A 73 14.07 26.62 -11.69
C LEU A 73 13.76 27.14 -13.09
N SER A 74 12.52 27.15 -13.52
CA SER A 74 12.12 27.61 -14.86
C SER A 74 12.42 29.10 -15.13
N ASN A 75 12.67 29.90 -14.09
CA ASN A 75 13.02 31.34 -14.22
C ASN A 75 14.47 31.59 -14.59
N HIS A 76 15.33 30.55 -14.72
CA HIS A 76 16.79 30.69 -14.88
C HIS A 76 17.28 30.31 -16.29
N GLY A 77 16.49 30.52 -17.32
CA GLY A 77 16.86 30.32 -18.72
C GLY A 77 16.34 29.04 -19.36
N VAL A 78 16.57 28.89 -20.66
CA VAL A 78 15.97 27.87 -21.50
C VAL A 78 16.28 26.45 -21.01
N LEU A 79 17.53 26.16 -20.66
CA LEU A 79 17.92 24.82 -20.17
C LEU A 79 17.19 24.48 -18.87
N SER A 80 17.04 25.43 -17.98
CA SER A 80 16.33 25.27 -16.71
C SER A 80 14.83 25.06 -16.92
N VAL A 81 14.23 25.70 -17.91
CA VAL A 81 12.84 25.46 -18.33
C VAL A 81 12.65 24.01 -18.81
N ILE A 82 13.56 23.50 -19.63
CA ILE A 82 13.51 22.11 -20.13
C ILE A 82 13.64 21.15 -18.95
N MET A 83 14.58 21.38 -18.02
CA MET A 83 14.74 20.54 -16.83
C MET A 83 13.49 20.55 -15.94
N ALA A 84 12.90 21.72 -15.70
CA ALA A 84 11.65 21.83 -14.95
C ALA A 84 10.51 21.06 -15.62
N GLY A 85 10.40 21.19 -16.95
CA GLY A 85 9.41 20.41 -17.74
C GLY A 85 9.61 18.92 -17.63
N LEU A 86 10.84 18.43 -17.68
CA LEU A 86 11.17 17.01 -17.52
C LEU A 86 10.80 16.49 -16.12
N ILE A 87 11.08 17.27 -15.07
CA ILE A 87 10.71 16.94 -13.69
C ILE A 87 9.19 16.77 -13.58
N LEU A 88 8.43 17.76 -14.04
CA LEU A 88 6.96 17.74 -13.97
C LEU A 88 6.35 16.63 -14.82
N ALA A 89 6.88 16.40 -16.02
CA ALA A 89 6.47 15.30 -16.88
C ALA A 89 6.75 13.93 -16.23
N GLY A 90 7.91 13.78 -15.58
CA GLY A 90 8.27 12.57 -14.85
C GLY A 90 7.33 12.27 -13.68
N ILE A 91 6.95 13.30 -12.90
CA ILE A 91 5.96 13.15 -11.82
C ILE A 91 4.61 12.69 -12.38
N LEU A 92 4.14 13.33 -13.45
CA LEU A 92 2.87 12.98 -14.08
C LEU A 92 2.88 11.57 -14.64
N ALA A 93 3.94 11.19 -15.37
CA ALA A 93 4.09 9.86 -15.95
C ALA A 93 4.11 8.76 -14.87
N SER A 94 4.86 8.97 -13.77
CA SER A 94 4.91 8.05 -12.63
C SER A 94 3.52 7.87 -11.98
N THR A 95 2.80 8.97 -11.77
CA THR A 95 1.45 8.94 -11.19
C THR A 95 0.48 8.20 -12.09
N MET A 96 0.50 8.45 -13.40
CA MET A 96 -0.39 7.78 -14.37
C MET A 96 -0.13 6.28 -14.42
N SER A 97 1.13 5.86 -14.51
CA SER A 97 1.52 4.45 -14.57
C SER A 97 1.04 3.67 -13.32
N THR A 98 1.17 4.28 -12.14
CA THR A 98 0.74 3.66 -10.89
C THR A 98 -0.78 3.61 -10.79
N SER A 99 -1.48 4.69 -11.16
CA SER A 99 -2.94 4.77 -11.15
C SER A 99 -3.57 3.72 -12.06
N ASP A 100 -3.04 3.54 -13.26
CA ASP A 100 -3.54 2.52 -14.21
C ASP A 100 -3.48 1.11 -13.61
N SER A 101 -2.33 0.75 -13.03
CA SER A 101 -2.13 -0.57 -12.44
C SER A 101 -3.07 -0.80 -11.24
N GLN A 102 -3.24 0.20 -10.38
CA GLN A 102 -4.11 0.13 -9.22
C GLN A 102 -5.59 0.05 -9.61
N LEU A 103 -6.02 0.83 -10.60
CA LEU A 103 -7.39 0.80 -11.10
C LEU A 103 -7.74 -0.54 -11.74
N LEU A 104 -6.81 -1.11 -12.51
CA LEU A 104 -6.97 -2.45 -13.09
C LEU A 104 -7.08 -3.53 -12.01
N ALA A 105 -6.20 -3.49 -11.00
CA ALA A 105 -6.25 -4.43 -9.88
C ALA A 105 -7.56 -4.30 -9.10
N ALA A 106 -7.98 -3.09 -8.74
CA ALA A 106 -9.22 -2.84 -8.03
C ALA A 106 -10.45 -3.29 -8.84
N SER A 107 -10.49 -3.02 -10.14
CA SER A 107 -11.59 -3.45 -11.01
C SER A 107 -11.67 -4.97 -11.15
N SER A 108 -10.52 -5.64 -11.20
CA SER A 108 -10.45 -7.11 -11.22
C SER A 108 -10.94 -7.70 -9.89
N CYS A 109 -10.51 -7.14 -8.76
CA CYS A 109 -10.99 -7.57 -7.44
C CYS A 109 -12.51 -7.46 -7.30
N VAL A 110 -13.10 -6.37 -7.76
CA VAL A 110 -14.56 -6.18 -7.69
C VAL A 110 -15.27 -7.13 -8.65
N SER A 111 -14.85 -7.18 -9.92
CA SER A 111 -15.56 -7.97 -10.93
C SER A 111 -15.39 -9.47 -10.75
N GLN A 112 -14.21 -9.94 -10.37
CA GLN A 112 -13.92 -11.37 -10.22
C GLN A 112 -14.19 -11.82 -8.78
N ASN A 113 -13.48 -11.25 -7.80
CA ASN A 113 -13.52 -11.79 -6.44
C ASN A 113 -14.84 -11.46 -5.73
N LEU A 114 -15.37 -10.23 -5.89
CA LEU A 114 -16.61 -9.86 -5.21
C LEU A 114 -17.83 -10.43 -5.93
N PHE A 115 -18.01 -10.18 -7.23
CA PHE A 115 -19.22 -10.59 -7.93
C PHE A 115 -19.22 -12.06 -8.32
N CYS A 116 -18.12 -12.61 -8.86
CA CYS A 116 -18.11 -14.00 -9.28
C CYS A 116 -17.86 -14.95 -8.10
N ASP A 117 -16.80 -14.72 -7.32
CA ASP A 117 -16.38 -15.70 -6.30
C ASP A 117 -17.18 -15.57 -4.99
N CYS A 118 -17.41 -14.35 -4.51
CA CYS A 118 -18.12 -14.12 -3.24
C CYS A 118 -19.64 -14.19 -3.41
N MET A 119 -20.20 -13.52 -4.43
CA MET A 119 -21.65 -13.50 -4.67
C MET A 119 -22.14 -14.64 -5.56
N GLY A 120 -21.24 -15.46 -6.11
CA GLY A 120 -21.58 -16.62 -6.94
C GLY A 120 -22.21 -16.29 -8.29
N LEU A 121 -22.07 -15.06 -8.78
CA LEU A 121 -22.67 -14.62 -10.04
C LEU A 121 -21.90 -15.18 -11.23
N LYS A 122 -22.58 -15.97 -12.05
CA LYS A 122 -22.02 -16.48 -13.32
C LYS A 122 -22.11 -15.40 -14.40
N LEU A 123 -21.14 -14.50 -14.42
CA LEU A 123 -21.08 -13.44 -15.42
C LEU A 123 -20.52 -13.95 -16.75
N SER A 124 -21.12 -13.54 -17.86
CA SER A 124 -20.52 -13.76 -19.16
C SER A 124 -19.25 -12.90 -19.32
N LYS A 125 -18.34 -13.25 -20.23
CA LYS A 125 -17.12 -12.46 -20.49
C LYS A 125 -17.43 -10.99 -20.79
N LYS A 126 -18.52 -10.71 -21.52
CA LYS A 126 -18.96 -9.33 -21.85
C LYS A 126 -19.44 -8.60 -20.58
N SER A 127 -20.23 -9.24 -19.75
CA SER A 127 -20.74 -8.65 -18.49
C SER A 127 -19.60 -8.41 -17.49
N SER A 128 -18.67 -9.34 -17.36
CA SER A 128 -17.48 -9.17 -16.48
C SER A 128 -16.63 -7.99 -16.93
N MET A 129 -16.40 -7.83 -18.23
CA MET A 129 -15.64 -6.70 -18.78
C MET A 129 -16.39 -5.36 -18.57
N LEU A 130 -17.73 -5.35 -18.72
CA LEU A 130 -18.52 -4.16 -18.45
C LEU A 130 -18.47 -3.76 -16.97
N MET A 131 -18.60 -4.74 -16.07
CA MET A 131 -18.47 -4.52 -14.63
C MET A 131 -17.10 -3.95 -14.25
N ALA A 132 -16.01 -4.50 -14.82
CA ALA A 132 -14.68 -3.98 -14.59
C ALA A 132 -14.55 -2.51 -15.04
N ARG A 133 -15.05 -2.16 -16.21
CA ARG A 133 -15.06 -0.77 -16.72
C ARG A 133 -15.88 0.16 -15.83
N LEU A 134 -17.07 -0.26 -15.42
CA LEU A 134 -17.93 0.52 -14.52
C LEU A 134 -17.23 0.74 -13.18
N THR A 135 -16.57 -0.29 -12.64
CA THR A 135 -15.80 -0.17 -11.40
C THR A 135 -14.68 0.87 -11.51
N VAL A 136 -13.92 0.86 -12.62
CA VAL A 136 -12.89 1.88 -12.87
C VAL A 136 -13.49 3.29 -12.86
N VAL A 137 -14.61 3.49 -13.56
CA VAL A 137 -15.30 4.79 -13.63
C VAL A 137 -15.79 5.24 -12.25
N VAL A 138 -16.40 4.34 -11.49
CA VAL A 138 -16.88 4.64 -10.13
C VAL A 138 -15.72 5.02 -9.21
N ILE A 139 -14.63 4.26 -9.22
CA ILE A 139 -13.45 4.58 -8.41
C ILE A 139 -12.84 5.91 -8.83
N ALA A 140 -12.75 6.19 -10.14
CA ALA A 140 -12.24 7.46 -10.64
C ALA A 140 -13.11 8.65 -10.19
N ILE A 141 -14.44 8.52 -10.24
CA ILE A 141 -15.37 9.55 -9.75
C ILE A 141 -15.16 9.79 -8.25
N ILE A 142 -15.09 8.73 -7.44
CA ILE A 142 -14.80 8.84 -5.99
C ILE A 142 -13.45 9.54 -5.77
N GLY A 143 -12.42 9.16 -6.52
CA GLY A 143 -11.09 9.78 -6.46
C GLY A 143 -11.14 11.28 -6.75
N VAL A 144 -11.86 11.70 -7.78
CA VAL A 144 -12.05 13.13 -8.11
C VAL A 144 -12.75 13.88 -6.96
N PHE A 145 -13.79 13.29 -6.36
CA PHE A 145 -14.47 13.90 -5.21
C PHE A 145 -13.53 14.05 -4.00
N LEU A 146 -12.72 13.05 -3.71
CA LEU A 146 -11.74 13.10 -2.61
C LEU A 146 -10.63 14.13 -2.88
N ALA A 147 -10.22 14.27 -4.15
CA ALA A 147 -9.17 15.22 -4.56
C ALA A 147 -9.64 16.69 -4.58
N ARG A 148 -10.93 16.98 -4.45
CA ARG A 148 -11.45 18.36 -4.49
C ARG A 148 -10.99 19.26 -3.34
N ASN A 149 -10.58 18.68 -2.22
CA ASN A 149 -10.10 19.46 -1.09
C ASN A 149 -8.59 19.72 -1.21
N PRO A 150 -8.16 20.94 -1.57
CA PRO A 150 -6.75 21.27 -1.76
C PRO A 150 -5.93 21.24 -0.46
N ASN A 151 -6.59 21.23 0.69
CA ASN A 151 -5.96 21.17 2.01
C ASN A 151 -5.81 19.73 2.52
N SER A 152 -6.31 18.73 1.79
CA SER A 152 -6.12 17.34 2.15
C SER A 152 -4.69 16.90 1.81
N SER A 153 -3.96 16.41 2.80
CA SER A 153 -2.65 15.80 2.58
C SER A 153 -2.82 14.41 1.98
N VAL A 154 -2.23 14.20 0.81
CA VAL A 154 -2.19 12.89 0.14
C VAL A 154 -1.47 11.88 1.02
N PHE A 155 -0.39 12.31 1.67
CA PHE A 155 0.36 11.48 2.62
C PHE A 155 -0.54 10.93 3.74
N ARG A 156 -1.42 11.75 4.33
CA ARG A 156 -2.34 11.30 5.38
C ARG A 156 -3.35 10.27 4.89
N ILE A 157 -3.89 10.47 3.68
CA ILE A 157 -4.85 9.53 3.07
C ILE A 157 -4.16 8.19 2.79
N VAL A 158 -2.99 8.24 2.17
CA VAL A 158 -2.21 7.04 1.83
C VAL A 158 -1.74 6.32 3.09
N SER A 159 -1.24 7.04 4.09
CA SER A 159 -0.82 6.45 5.37
C SER A 159 -1.97 5.72 6.06
N PHE A 160 -3.17 6.28 6.07
CA PHE A 160 -4.34 5.62 6.63
C PHE A 160 -4.70 4.32 5.89
N ALA A 161 -4.65 4.32 4.56
CA ALA A 161 -4.87 3.13 3.76
C ALA A 161 -3.79 2.05 4.05
N TRP A 162 -2.51 2.45 4.13
CA TRP A 162 -1.42 1.55 4.50
C TRP A 162 -1.55 1.01 5.92
N ALA A 163 -2.04 1.82 6.87
CA ALA A 163 -2.35 1.34 8.21
C ALA A 163 -3.41 0.23 8.19
N GLY A 164 -4.46 0.43 7.40
CA GLY A 164 -5.50 -0.57 7.20
C GLY A 164 -4.95 -1.89 6.66
N PHE A 165 -4.20 -1.85 5.57
CA PHE A 165 -3.58 -3.05 4.99
C PHE A 165 -2.56 -3.69 5.92
N GLY A 166 -1.67 -2.89 6.51
CA GLY A 166 -0.61 -3.39 7.39
C GLY A 166 -1.14 -4.03 8.67
N ALA A 167 -2.15 -3.45 9.30
CA ALA A 167 -2.77 -4.01 10.49
C ALA A 167 -3.61 -5.26 10.18
N THR A 168 -4.34 -5.26 9.06
CA THR A 168 -5.24 -6.36 8.69
C THR A 168 -4.46 -7.58 8.19
N PHE A 169 -3.54 -7.38 7.25
CA PHE A 169 -2.86 -8.48 6.57
C PHE A 169 -1.43 -8.73 7.07
N GLY A 170 -0.73 -7.69 7.55
CA GLY A 170 0.66 -7.81 7.98
C GLY A 170 0.86 -8.78 9.13
N ALA A 171 0.02 -8.68 10.17
CA ALA A 171 0.05 -9.59 11.29
C ALA A 171 -0.26 -11.03 10.84
N VAL A 172 -1.31 -11.22 10.03
CA VAL A 172 -1.70 -12.54 9.52
C VAL A 172 -0.57 -13.18 8.72
N MET A 173 0.07 -12.42 7.82
CA MET A 173 1.20 -12.92 7.03
C MET A 173 2.37 -13.36 7.91
N LEU A 174 2.74 -12.56 8.91
CA LEU A 174 3.82 -12.91 9.82
C LEU A 174 3.50 -14.17 10.62
N PHE A 175 2.33 -14.25 11.22
CA PHE A 175 1.95 -15.42 11.99
C PHE A 175 1.78 -16.67 11.12
N SER A 176 1.29 -16.54 9.89
CA SER A 176 1.18 -17.67 8.95
C SER A 176 2.54 -18.21 8.51
N LEU A 177 3.58 -17.35 8.44
CA LEU A 177 4.92 -17.76 8.02
C LEU A 177 5.81 -18.25 9.17
N PHE A 178 5.58 -17.76 10.40
CA PHE A 178 6.51 -18.00 11.53
C PHE A 178 5.89 -18.74 12.71
N TRP A 179 4.57 -18.96 12.71
CA TRP A 179 3.90 -19.60 13.83
C TRP A 179 2.95 -20.73 13.40
N LYS A 180 3.40 -21.96 13.48
CA LYS A 180 2.68 -23.16 13.04
C LYS A 180 1.31 -23.41 13.70
N ARG A 181 1.01 -22.73 14.81
CA ARG A 181 -0.27 -22.85 15.52
C ARG A 181 -1.37 -21.97 14.92
N THR A 182 -1.03 -21.06 14.00
CA THR A 182 -1.99 -20.18 13.32
C THR A 182 -3.04 -21.02 12.58
N ASN A 183 -4.31 -20.73 12.83
CA ASN A 183 -5.43 -21.40 12.18
C ASN A 183 -6.35 -20.37 11.48
N ARG A 184 -7.31 -20.88 10.69
CA ARG A 184 -8.27 -20.06 9.95
C ARG A 184 -9.03 -19.07 10.84
N ASN A 185 -9.49 -19.51 12.01
CA ASN A 185 -10.27 -18.67 12.92
C ASN A 185 -9.43 -17.53 13.52
N GLY A 186 -8.20 -17.85 13.90
CA GLY A 186 -7.23 -16.84 14.37
C GLY A 186 -6.89 -15.80 13.29
N ALA A 187 -6.64 -16.26 12.06
CA ALA A 187 -6.37 -15.35 10.95
C ALA A 187 -7.58 -14.42 10.67
N LEU A 188 -8.78 -14.95 10.64
CA LEU A 188 -10.01 -14.15 10.46
C LEU A 188 -10.21 -13.15 11.60
N ALA A 189 -10.01 -13.58 12.85
CA ALA A 189 -10.11 -12.70 14.00
C ALA A 189 -9.09 -11.55 13.92
N GLY A 190 -7.84 -11.86 13.56
CA GLY A 190 -6.80 -10.87 13.36
C GLY A 190 -7.13 -9.86 12.28
N MET A 191 -7.63 -10.32 11.12
CA MET A 191 -8.08 -9.42 10.05
C MET A 191 -9.19 -8.47 10.51
N ILE A 192 -10.21 -8.99 11.17
CA ILE A 192 -11.36 -8.19 11.62
C ILE A 192 -10.90 -7.19 12.68
N VAL A 193 -10.18 -7.66 13.70
CA VAL A 193 -9.71 -6.79 14.80
C VAL A 193 -8.74 -5.74 14.27
N GLY A 194 -7.78 -6.11 13.41
CA GLY A 194 -6.83 -5.17 12.82
C GLY A 194 -7.54 -4.09 11.99
N GLY A 195 -8.44 -4.50 11.11
CA GLY A 195 -9.20 -3.56 10.28
C GLY A 195 -10.07 -2.60 11.10
N VAL A 196 -10.85 -3.12 12.05
CA VAL A 196 -11.71 -2.31 12.91
C VAL A 196 -10.89 -1.39 13.81
N MET A 197 -9.78 -1.87 14.35
CA MET A 197 -8.95 -1.11 15.28
C MET A 197 -8.28 0.11 14.65
N VAL A 198 -7.95 0.06 13.35
CA VAL A 198 -7.44 1.23 12.62
C VAL A 198 -8.44 2.38 12.67
N PHE A 199 -9.72 2.11 12.44
CA PHE A 199 -10.78 3.13 12.51
C PHE A 199 -11.02 3.61 13.95
N ILE A 200 -11.10 2.67 14.90
CA ILE A 200 -11.28 3.02 16.32
C ILE A 200 -10.13 3.91 16.79
N TRP A 201 -8.89 3.51 16.49
CA TRP A 201 -7.73 4.30 16.90
C TRP A 201 -7.76 5.69 16.29
N LYS A 202 -7.93 5.79 14.99
CA LYS A 202 -7.91 7.05 14.24
C LYS A 202 -8.95 8.06 14.70
N TYR A 203 -10.19 7.59 14.88
CA TYR A 203 -11.32 8.49 15.11
C TYR A 203 -11.74 8.64 16.58
N LEU A 204 -11.43 7.65 17.44
CA LEU A 204 -11.85 7.66 18.83
C LEU A 204 -10.69 7.82 19.80
N ILE A 205 -9.54 7.17 19.56
CA ILE A 205 -8.44 7.13 20.53
C ILE A 205 -7.40 8.23 20.25
N ALA A 206 -6.93 8.37 19.01
CA ALA A 206 -5.92 9.36 18.65
C ALA A 206 -6.31 10.82 19.00
N PRO A 207 -7.60 11.25 18.91
CA PRO A 207 -8.01 12.59 19.30
C PRO A 207 -7.82 12.90 20.79
N LEU A 208 -7.65 11.89 21.66
CA LEU A 208 -7.34 12.10 23.09
C LEU A 208 -5.95 12.73 23.32
N GLY A 209 -5.07 12.68 22.29
CA GLY A 209 -3.75 13.30 22.33
C GLY A 209 -2.72 12.57 23.18
N GLY A 210 -1.57 13.20 23.41
CA GLY A 210 -0.49 12.62 24.19
C GLY A 210 0.05 11.33 23.58
N LEU A 211 0.20 10.28 24.38
CA LEU A 211 0.67 8.97 23.95
C LEU A 211 -0.27 8.27 22.94
N PHE A 212 -1.54 8.66 22.89
CA PHE A 212 -2.50 8.09 21.95
C PHE A 212 -2.44 8.70 20.54
N GLY A 213 -1.70 9.81 20.37
CA GLY A 213 -1.47 10.44 19.07
C GLY A 213 -0.50 9.69 18.14
N ILE A 214 -0.09 8.46 18.50
CA ILE A 214 0.76 7.61 17.65
C ILE A 214 0.00 7.13 16.41
N TYR A 215 0.78 6.81 15.38
CA TYR A 215 0.25 6.31 14.12
C TYR A 215 -0.55 5.02 14.30
N GLU A 216 -1.76 5.00 13.79
CA GLU A 216 -2.77 3.96 14.00
C GLU A 216 -2.34 2.53 13.59
N LEU A 217 -1.36 2.40 12.71
CA LEU A 217 -0.83 1.10 12.27
C LEU A 217 -0.31 0.28 13.46
N LEU A 218 0.49 0.89 14.32
CA LEU A 218 1.17 0.16 15.41
C LEU A 218 0.18 -0.47 16.40
N PRO A 219 -0.73 0.30 17.01
CA PRO A 219 -1.69 -0.29 17.96
C PRO A 219 -2.66 -1.28 17.29
N ALA A 220 -3.11 -0.99 16.09
CA ALA A 220 -4.00 -1.89 15.36
C ALA A 220 -3.31 -3.21 14.98
N PHE A 221 -2.03 -3.16 14.59
CA PHE A 221 -1.22 -4.35 14.31
C PHE A 221 -1.03 -5.21 15.58
N LEU A 222 -0.73 -4.57 16.71
CA LEU A 222 -0.57 -5.29 17.98
C LEU A 222 -1.87 -5.94 18.44
N CYS A 223 -3.01 -5.25 18.29
CA CYS A 223 -4.32 -5.82 18.59
C CYS A 223 -4.66 -6.99 17.64
N SER A 224 -4.36 -6.85 16.35
CA SER A 224 -4.50 -7.95 15.37
C SER A 224 -3.67 -9.16 15.76
N ALA A 225 -2.38 -8.95 16.09
CA ALA A 225 -1.48 -10.00 16.54
C ALA A 225 -1.99 -10.71 17.81
N ALA A 226 -2.44 -9.94 18.80
CA ALA A 226 -3.03 -10.49 20.01
C ALA A 226 -4.30 -11.33 19.72
N ALA A 227 -5.18 -10.84 18.84
CA ALA A 227 -6.37 -11.56 18.42
C ALA A 227 -6.02 -12.88 17.71
N ILE A 228 -5.01 -12.89 16.82
CA ILE A 228 -4.54 -14.12 16.17
C ILE A 228 -4.09 -15.13 17.22
N VAL A 229 -3.25 -14.70 18.16
CA VAL A 229 -2.73 -15.59 19.20
C VAL A 229 -3.85 -16.15 20.07
N VAL A 230 -4.68 -15.29 20.62
CA VAL A 230 -5.75 -15.70 21.54
C VAL A 230 -6.74 -16.63 20.83
N VAL A 231 -7.24 -16.26 19.69
CA VAL A 231 -8.26 -17.08 18.99
C VAL A 231 -7.65 -18.38 18.44
N SER A 232 -6.42 -18.37 17.96
CA SER A 232 -5.74 -19.60 17.53
C SER A 232 -5.52 -20.58 18.68
N LEU A 233 -5.23 -20.10 19.87
CA LEU A 233 -5.06 -20.95 21.06
C LEU A 233 -6.38 -21.49 21.58
N LEU A 234 -7.46 -20.73 21.50
CA LEU A 234 -8.81 -21.11 21.95
C LEU A 234 -9.56 -22.00 20.96
N THR A 235 -9.12 -22.10 19.72
CA THR A 235 -9.78 -22.89 18.67
C THR A 235 -8.96 -24.13 18.29
N ALA A 236 -9.57 -25.03 17.53
CA ALA A 236 -8.90 -26.26 17.11
C ALA A 236 -7.60 -25.97 16.34
N PRO A 237 -6.53 -26.80 16.57
CA PRO A 237 -5.27 -26.66 15.84
C PRO A 237 -5.48 -26.81 14.32
N PRO A 238 -4.56 -26.31 13.49
CA PRO A 238 -4.56 -26.61 12.07
C PRO A 238 -4.42 -28.13 11.84
N SER A 239 -4.88 -28.61 10.68
CA SER A 239 -4.74 -30.04 10.34
C SER A 239 -3.27 -30.45 10.26
N GLN A 240 -2.98 -31.72 10.50
CA GLN A 240 -1.61 -32.25 10.45
C GLN A 240 -0.97 -32.01 9.07
N GLU A 241 -1.76 -32.11 8.01
CA GLU A 241 -1.32 -31.83 6.63
C GLU A 241 -0.76 -30.42 6.46
N ILE A 242 -1.42 -29.41 7.05
CA ILE A 242 -0.94 -28.01 7.03
C ILE A 242 0.33 -27.85 7.86
N VAL A 243 0.43 -28.56 8.99
CA VAL A 243 1.63 -28.51 9.84
C VAL A 243 2.81 -29.16 9.12
N ASP A 244 2.59 -30.29 8.46
CA ASP A 244 3.64 -30.99 7.70
C ASP A 244 4.12 -30.13 6.51
N GLU A 245 3.19 -29.45 5.82
CA GLU A 245 3.54 -28.49 4.74
C GLU A 245 4.37 -27.34 5.27
N PHE A 246 3.98 -26.78 6.43
CA PHE A 246 4.74 -25.70 7.09
C PHE A 246 6.16 -26.13 7.47
N GLU A 247 6.37 -27.37 7.94
CA GLU A 247 7.69 -27.88 8.32
C GLU A 247 8.54 -28.30 7.10
N SER A 248 7.95 -28.44 5.93
CA SER A 248 8.63 -28.83 4.68
C SER A 248 9.32 -27.64 3.97
N VAL A 249 9.05 -26.42 4.39
CA VAL A 249 9.57 -25.16 3.81
C VAL A 249 10.75 -24.63 4.62
#